data_08f09bd2af6c318ef0dc79166736da4e
#
_entry.id   08f09bd2af6c318ef0dc79166736da4e
#
_cell.length_a   1.000
_cell.length_b   1.000
_cell.length_c   1.000
_cell.angle_alpha   90.00
_cell.angle_beta   90.00
_cell.angle_gamma   90.00
#
_symmetry.space_group_name_H-M   'P 1'
#
loop_
_entity.id
_entity.type
_entity.pdbx_description
1 polymer ?
#
loop_
_entity_poly.entity_id
_entity_poly.type
_entity_poly.pdbx_seq_one_letter_code
_entity_poly.pdbx_strand_id
1 'polypeptide(L)'
;MKQKKHVGKRLLAGLLGAVLLQTAVSIPSGLQASAADDVEYNYAKALQYSIYFYDGNMCGTEVAENNRYQWRGNCHTYDAQVPLQPMGEDKVGTNLSQSFIDQYRDILDPDGDGYVDVSGGFHDAGDHVKFGMPENYAASTLGWGYYEFRDSYKKTGQDDHIETILRYFNDYLMKCTFLDENGEVVAHCYQVGDGDIDHAYWNSPEVDTMARPAFFLTGDKPQTDYVASAAASLAINYLNFKDTDPDYAAQSLDYAKALFQFAKSHEKQLSDNADGPKSYYVSSKWEDDYCWAAAWLFKITGDESYLQEIYPYYDYYAAPCYVYCWNDMWNGVQCILGEISEDKPAKEGEHVYPQFIEKYKEAAEKSPYEEMDCWASVAKAITTYMTGGVGTITPAGYFWLNTWGSARYN
;
A
#
# COMPACT_ATOMS: atom_id res chain seq x y z
N MET A 1 36.62 20.39 7.93
CA MET A 1 35.81 21.60 8.14
C MET A 1 34.50 21.58 7.32
N LYS A 2 34.01 20.42 6.87
CA LYS A 2 32.75 20.29 6.06
C LYS A 2 31.56 19.75 6.84
N GLN A 3 31.72 19.24 8.05
CA GLN A 3 30.62 18.69 8.85
C GLN A 3 29.73 19.70 9.59
N LYS A 4 30.16 20.95 9.70
CA LYS A 4 29.36 21.98 10.44
C LYS A 4 28.24 22.64 9.61
N LYS A 5 28.22 22.49 8.27
CA LYS A 5 27.19 23.14 7.43
C LYS A 5 25.87 22.34 7.33
N HIS A 6 25.91 21.01 7.49
CA HIS A 6 24.71 20.18 7.43
C HIS A 6 23.86 20.22 8.70
N VAL A 7 24.49 20.37 9.87
CA VAL A 7 23.77 20.49 11.14
C VAL A 7 22.97 21.80 11.22
N GLY A 8 23.46 22.88 10.61
CA GLY A 8 22.75 24.15 10.59
C GLY A 8 21.49 24.16 9.72
N LYS A 9 21.49 23.41 8.63
CA LYS A 9 20.32 23.31 7.74
C LYS A 9 19.21 22.41 8.32
N ARG A 10 19.56 21.33 8.98
CA ARG A 10 18.60 20.46 9.70
C ARG A 10 17.97 21.17 10.89
N LEU A 11 18.74 22.00 11.60
CA LEU A 11 18.21 22.85 12.66
C LEU A 11 17.30 23.98 12.11
N LEU A 12 17.59 24.50 10.90
CA LEU A 12 16.76 25.53 10.29
C LEU A 12 15.46 24.98 9.74
N ALA A 13 15.46 23.78 9.14
CA ALA A 13 14.26 23.09 8.69
C ALA A 13 13.37 22.68 9.88
N GLY A 14 13.97 22.16 10.95
CA GLY A 14 13.25 21.86 12.20
C GLY A 14 12.70 23.11 12.90
N LEU A 15 13.43 24.25 12.83
CA LEU A 15 12.96 25.53 13.36
C LEU A 15 11.90 26.20 12.46
N LEU A 16 11.98 26.06 11.15
CA LEU A 16 10.95 26.52 10.21
C LEU A 16 9.67 25.69 10.34
N GLY A 17 9.78 24.38 10.49
CA GLY A 17 8.65 23.51 10.80
C GLY A 17 7.99 23.87 12.15
N ALA A 18 8.78 24.13 13.18
CA ALA A 18 8.30 24.56 14.49
C ALA A 18 7.71 25.99 14.47
N VAL A 19 8.27 26.88 13.65
CA VAL A 19 7.77 28.26 13.49
C VAL A 19 6.51 28.30 12.64
N LEU A 20 6.40 27.46 11.60
CA LEU A 20 5.18 27.32 10.81
C LEU A 20 4.04 26.69 11.65
N LEU A 21 4.35 25.72 12.52
CA LEU A 21 3.39 25.22 13.51
C LEU A 21 2.97 26.29 14.53
N GLN A 22 3.86 27.20 14.92
CA GLN A 22 3.52 28.28 15.86
C GLN A 22 2.78 29.45 15.22
N THR A 23 2.94 29.70 13.92
CA THR A 23 2.28 30.83 13.25
C THR A 23 0.96 30.45 12.56
N ALA A 24 0.74 29.17 12.26
CA ALA A 24 -0.50 28.68 11.64
C ALA A 24 -1.61 28.38 12.66
N VAL A 25 -1.31 28.29 13.94
CA VAL A 25 -2.32 28.01 14.98
C VAL A 25 -2.59 29.29 15.78
N SER A 26 -3.19 30.29 15.15
CA SER A 26 -4.09 31.19 15.88
C SER A 26 -5.39 30.44 16.09
N ILE A 27 -5.42 29.50 17.04
CA ILE A 27 -6.65 28.90 17.54
C ILE A 27 -7.53 30.05 18.03
N PRO A 28 -8.77 30.20 17.51
CA PRO A 28 -9.68 31.17 18.07
C PRO A 28 -9.78 30.93 19.56
N SER A 29 -9.65 31.98 20.37
CA SER A 29 -9.61 31.97 21.83
C SER A 29 -10.89 31.45 22.52
N GLY A 30 -11.63 30.54 21.88
CA GLY A 30 -12.82 29.87 22.38
C GLY A 30 -12.67 28.34 22.54
N LEU A 31 -11.55 27.77 22.05
CA LEU A 31 -11.23 26.35 22.27
C LEU A 31 -10.06 26.25 23.26
N GLN A 32 -10.26 26.73 24.48
CA GLN A 32 -9.54 26.16 25.62
C GLN A 32 -10.14 24.76 25.83
N ALA A 33 -9.52 23.76 25.22
CA ALA A 33 -9.60 22.41 25.79
C ALA A 33 -9.20 22.58 27.26
N SER A 34 -10.13 22.36 28.19
CA SER A 34 -9.82 22.17 29.58
C SER A 34 -8.65 21.18 29.59
N ALA A 35 -7.53 21.54 30.20
CA ALA A 35 -6.47 20.59 30.47
C ALA A 35 -7.15 19.45 31.26
N ALA A 36 -7.51 18.39 30.55
CA ALA A 36 -7.76 17.12 31.19
C ALA A 36 -6.47 16.81 31.95
N ASP A 37 -6.59 16.44 33.21
CA ASP A 37 -5.47 16.01 34.05
C ASP A 37 -4.42 15.32 33.20
N ASP A 38 -3.12 15.53 33.49
CA ASP A 38 -1.97 14.97 32.75
C ASP A 38 -2.13 13.47 32.54
N VAL A 39 -2.92 13.07 31.54
CA VAL A 39 -3.06 11.67 31.15
C VAL A 39 -1.86 11.35 30.27
N GLU A 40 -0.90 10.67 30.83
CA GLU A 40 0.23 10.13 30.11
C GLU A 40 -0.26 9.01 29.18
N TYR A 41 -0.34 9.29 27.89
CA TYR A 41 -0.72 8.29 26.90
C TYR A 41 0.44 7.34 26.63
N ASN A 42 0.19 6.03 26.71
CA ASN A 42 1.18 5.02 26.39
C ASN A 42 1.18 4.74 24.88
N TYR A 43 1.93 5.52 24.10
CA TYR A 43 2.02 5.38 22.65
C TYR A 43 2.69 4.06 22.22
N ALA A 44 3.61 3.51 23.00
CA ALA A 44 4.20 2.19 22.73
C ALA A 44 3.14 1.09 22.77
N LYS A 45 2.24 1.16 23.74
CA LYS A 45 1.10 0.23 23.83
C LYS A 45 0.08 0.45 22.71
N ALA A 46 -0.14 1.69 22.31
CA ALA A 46 -1.01 2.01 21.19
C ALA A 46 -0.45 1.43 19.87
N LEU A 47 0.85 1.57 19.62
CA LEU A 47 1.52 0.96 18.48
C LEU A 47 1.38 -0.57 18.51
N GLN A 48 1.65 -1.21 19.66
CA GLN A 48 1.48 -2.65 19.79
C GLN A 48 0.04 -3.09 19.45
N TYR A 49 -0.96 -2.41 19.98
CA TYR A 49 -2.36 -2.76 19.74
C TYR A 49 -2.79 -2.55 18.29
N SER A 50 -2.23 -1.56 17.60
CA SER A 50 -2.50 -1.37 16.19
C SER A 50 -1.94 -2.49 15.32
N ILE A 51 -0.79 -3.08 15.70
CA ILE A 51 -0.24 -4.25 14.99
C ILE A 51 -1.09 -5.50 15.24
N TYR A 52 -1.63 -5.68 16.43
CA TYR A 52 -2.52 -6.81 16.75
C TYR A 52 -3.79 -6.88 15.90
N PHE A 53 -4.19 -5.79 15.26
CA PHE A 53 -5.26 -5.81 14.27
C PHE A 53 -4.96 -6.82 13.16
N TYR A 54 -3.72 -6.86 12.69
CA TYR A 54 -3.30 -7.77 11.64
C TYR A 54 -3.21 -9.22 12.11
N ASP A 55 -2.79 -9.47 13.36
CA ASP A 55 -2.91 -10.82 13.95
C ASP A 55 -4.37 -11.31 13.91
N GLY A 56 -5.31 -10.43 14.23
CA GLY A 56 -6.75 -10.74 14.18
C GLY A 56 -7.23 -11.15 12.79
N ASN A 57 -6.66 -10.60 11.74
CA ASN A 57 -7.09 -10.80 10.35
C ASN A 57 -6.21 -11.79 9.54
N MET A 58 -5.17 -12.34 10.13
CA MET A 58 -4.28 -13.30 9.47
C MET A 58 -5.05 -14.54 8.99
N CYS A 59 -4.78 -15.00 7.78
CA CYS A 59 -5.45 -16.09 7.10
C CYS A 59 -4.46 -17.15 6.60
N GLY A 60 -4.81 -18.42 6.58
CA GLY A 60 -4.04 -19.49 5.94
C GLY A 60 -3.67 -20.65 6.85
N THR A 61 -2.70 -21.43 6.38
CA THR A 61 -2.24 -22.68 7.00
C THR A 61 -1.23 -22.48 8.12
N GLU A 62 -0.66 -21.28 8.27
CA GLU A 62 0.44 -20.96 9.19
C GLU A 62 0.04 -19.91 10.23
N VAL A 63 -1.25 -19.65 10.39
CA VAL A 63 -1.76 -18.66 11.35
C VAL A 63 -1.38 -19.02 12.77
N ALA A 64 -1.54 -20.28 13.17
CA ALA A 64 -1.23 -20.73 14.54
C ALA A 64 0.25 -20.54 14.93
N GLU A 65 1.15 -20.55 13.94
CA GLU A 65 2.60 -20.43 14.15
C GLU A 65 3.07 -18.97 14.20
N ASN A 66 2.44 -18.11 13.37
CA ASN A 66 2.86 -16.72 13.17
C ASN A 66 2.06 -15.70 13.98
N ASN A 67 0.94 -16.12 14.60
CA ASN A 67 0.00 -15.25 15.27
C ASN A 67 0.31 -15.06 16.77
N ARG A 68 0.16 -13.86 17.27
CA ARG A 68 0.34 -13.56 18.68
C ARG A 68 -0.90 -13.81 19.55
N TYR A 69 -2.05 -13.97 18.94
CA TYR A 69 -3.29 -14.37 19.61
C TYR A 69 -3.37 -15.89 19.75
N GLN A 70 -3.30 -16.38 20.97
CA GLN A 70 -3.41 -17.82 21.26
C GLN A 70 -4.77 -18.45 20.89
N TRP A 71 -5.78 -17.62 20.69
CA TRP A 71 -7.12 -18.08 20.29
C TRP A 71 -7.30 -18.16 18.77
N ARG A 72 -6.37 -17.60 17.97
CA ARG A 72 -6.37 -17.75 16.54
C ARG A 72 -5.75 -19.10 16.15
N GLY A 73 -6.32 -19.71 15.15
CA GLY A 73 -5.85 -20.96 14.55
C GLY A 73 -5.77 -20.87 13.04
N ASN A 74 -5.27 -21.91 12.40
CA ASN A 74 -5.29 -22.02 10.95
C ASN A 74 -6.72 -21.95 10.44
N CYS A 75 -6.95 -21.18 9.39
CA CYS A 75 -8.25 -20.95 8.80
C CYS A 75 -8.15 -20.91 7.29
N HIS A 76 -9.25 -21.21 6.60
CA HIS A 76 -9.29 -21.27 5.13
C HIS A 76 -8.12 -22.06 4.55
N THR A 77 -7.74 -23.16 5.20
CA THR A 77 -6.61 -24.00 4.78
C THR A 77 -6.83 -24.60 3.38
N TYR A 78 -8.08 -24.64 2.94
CA TYR A 78 -8.45 -25.08 1.60
C TYR A 78 -8.22 -24.01 0.52
N ASP A 79 -7.81 -22.78 0.87
CA ASP A 79 -7.25 -21.83 -0.09
C ASP A 79 -5.91 -22.33 -0.68
N ALA A 80 -5.26 -23.33 -0.05
CA ALA A 80 -4.12 -24.05 -0.63
C ALA A 80 -4.53 -25.06 -1.71
N GLN A 81 -5.81 -25.31 -1.88
CA GLN A 81 -6.36 -26.32 -2.79
C GLN A 81 -7.58 -25.77 -3.53
N VAL A 82 -7.48 -24.58 -4.09
CA VAL A 82 -8.54 -24.04 -4.96
C VAL A 82 -8.54 -24.83 -6.27
N PRO A 83 -9.65 -25.47 -6.66
CA PRO A 83 -9.71 -26.25 -7.91
C PRO A 83 -9.30 -25.41 -9.12
N LEU A 84 -8.30 -25.85 -9.86
CA LEU A 84 -7.80 -25.16 -11.06
C LEU A 84 -8.71 -25.45 -12.25
N GLN A 85 -9.87 -24.84 -12.22
CA GLN A 85 -10.93 -24.91 -13.23
C GLN A 85 -11.68 -23.57 -13.33
N PRO A 86 -12.34 -23.27 -14.45
CA PRO A 86 -13.26 -22.15 -14.51
C PRO A 86 -14.38 -22.32 -13.50
N MET A 87 -14.65 -21.27 -12.68
CA MET A 87 -15.72 -21.36 -11.67
C MET A 87 -17.10 -21.45 -12.32
N GLY A 88 -17.95 -22.31 -11.74
CA GLY A 88 -19.35 -22.44 -12.08
C GLY A 88 -20.28 -21.57 -11.23
N GLU A 89 -21.58 -21.92 -11.27
CA GLU A 89 -22.60 -21.26 -10.43
C GLU A 89 -22.39 -21.50 -8.93
N ASP A 90 -21.72 -22.60 -8.58
CA ASP A 90 -21.33 -22.96 -7.21
C ASP A 90 -20.17 -22.15 -6.64
N LYS A 91 -19.57 -21.28 -7.47
CA LYS A 91 -18.41 -20.46 -7.09
C LYS A 91 -17.20 -21.27 -6.61
N VAL A 92 -16.99 -22.45 -7.19
CA VAL A 92 -15.81 -23.30 -6.97
C VAL A 92 -14.87 -23.17 -8.16
N GLY A 93 -13.61 -22.81 -7.92
CA GLY A 93 -12.58 -22.64 -8.95
C GLY A 93 -12.11 -21.20 -9.11
N THR A 94 -11.76 -20.82 -10.33
CA THR A 94 -11.11 -19.54 -10.67
C THR A 94 -11.88 -18.80 -11.76
N ASN A 95 -11.60 -17.49 -11.94
CA ASN A 95 -12.12 -16.71 -13.08
C ASN A 95 -11.33 -16.96 -14.37
N LEU A 96 -10.33 -17.85 -14.36
CA LEU A 96 -9.55 -18.19 -15.55
C LEU A 96 -10.35 -19.02 -16.53
N SER A 97 -10.12 -18.83 -17.83
CA SER A 97 -10.71 -19.69 -18.87
C SER A 97 -10.02 -21.06 -18.93
N GLN A 98 -10.71 -22.08 -19.36
CA GLN A 98 -10.12 -23.41 -19.52
C GLN A 98 -8.90 -23.39 -20.47
N SER A 99 -8.95 -22.61 -21.54
CA SER A 99 -7.82 -22.46 -22.49
C SER A 99 -6.59 -21.83 -21.83
N PHE A 100 -6.77 -20.85 -20.94
CA PHE A 100 -5.67 -20.25 -20.18
C PHE A 100 -5.07 -21.27 -19.20
N ILE A 101 -5.91 -21.97 -18.47
CA ILE A 101 -5.48 -23.03 -17.54
C ILE A 101 -4.70 -24.10 -18.28
N ASP A 102 -5.20 -24.58 -19.42
CA ASP A 102 -4.53 -25.63 -20.19
C ASP A 102 -3.17 -25.16 -20.75
N GLN A 103 -3.05 -23.88 -21.10
CA GLN A 103 -1.80 -23.29 -21.61
C GLN A 103 -0.74 -23.14 -20.51
N TYR A 104 -1.12 -22.74 -19.31
CA TYR A 104 -0.21 -22.39 -18.22
C TYR A 104 -0.30 -23.33 -17.01
N ARG A 105 -0.82 -24.55 -17.22
CA ARG A 105 -1.03 -25.52 -16.15
C ARG A 105 0.23 -25.79 -15.32
N ASP A 106 1.35 -26.03 -15.97
CA ASP A 106 2.61 -26.37 -15.30
C ASP A 106 3.16 -25.22 -14.41
N ILE A 107 2.67 -23.98 -14.65
CA ILE A 107 3.03 -22.79 -13.84
C ILE A 107 2.02 -22.59 -12.70
N LEU A 108 0.72 -22.82 -12.98
CA LEU A 108 -0.36 -22.60 -12.00
C LEU A 108 -0.49 -23.77 -11.02
N ASP A 109 -0.09 -24.97 -11.41
CA ASP A 109 -0.21 -26.25 -10.71
C ASP A 109 1.08 -27.08 -10.93
N PRO A 110 2.19 -26.64 -10.33
CA PRO A 110 3.51 -27.24 -10.62
C PRO A 110 3.70 -28.65 -10.05
N ASP A 111 2.89 -29.07 -9.08
CA ASP A 111 2.89 -30.42 -8.52
C ASP A 111 1.87 -31.36 -9.20
N GLY A 112 1.00 -30.83 -10.06
CA GLY A 112 0.07 -31.57 -10.89
C GLY A 112 -1.10 -32.18 -10.13
N ASP A 113 -1.47 -31.63 -8.98
CA ASP A 113 -2.57 -32.16 -8.15
C ASP A 113 -3.96 -31.66 -8.57
N GLY A 114 -4.02 -30.70 -9.50
CA GLY A 114 -5.25 -30.12 -10.04
C GLY A 114 -5.77 -28.90 -9.27
N TYR A 115 -4.96 -28.35 -8.39
CA TYR A 115 -5.29 -27.19 -7.57
C TYR A 115 -4.29 -26.07 -7.73
N VAL A 116 -4.66 -24.86 -7.30
CA VAL A 116 -3.76 -23.72 -7.16
C VAL A 116 -3.71 -23.30 -5.70
N ASP A 117 -2.48 -23.11 -5.18
CA ASP A 117 -2.24 -22.62 -3.81
C ASP A 117 -2.25 -21.09 -3.78
N VAL A 118 -3.26 -20.52 -3.15
CA VAL A 118 -3.40 -19.09 -2.84
C VAL A 118 -3.65 -18.88 -1.35
N SER A 119 -3.11 -19.78 -0.51
CA SER A 119 -3.20 -19.70 0.95
C SER A 119 -2.26 -18.63 1.52
N GLY A 120 -2.61 -18.12 2.70
CA GLY A 120 -1.89 -17.02 3.35
C GLY A 120 -2.64 -15.70 3.23
N GLY A 121 -1.96 -14.59 3.50
CA GLY A 121 -2.52 -13.25 3.44
C GLY A 121 -3.45 -12.91 4.61
N PHE A 122 -4.27 -11.90 4.40
CA PHE A 122 -5.11 -11.34 5.45
C PHE A 122 -6.55 -11.17 4.98
N HIS A 123 -7.50 -11.41 5.88
CA HIS A 123 -8.88 -10.99 5.69
C HIS A 123 -8.94 -9.45 5.69
N ASP A 124 -9.89 -8.89 4.97
CA ASP A 124 -10.05 -7.44 4.85
C ASP A 124 -10.35 -6.77 6.21
N ALA A 125 -11.36 -7.26 6.90
CA ALA A 125 -11.80 -6.70 8.18
C ALA A 125 -12.49 -7.77 9.06
N GLY A 126 -13.80 -7.65 9.29
CA GLY A 126 -14.61 -8.64 9.98
C GLY A 126 -15.22 -9.69 9.04
N ASP A 127 -15.06 -9.51 7.75
CA ASP A 127 -15.30 -10.49 6.71
C ASP A 127 -14.05 -11.35 6.45
N HIS A 128 -14.20 -12.41 5.66
CA HIS A 128 -13.12 -13.35 5.40
C HIS A 128 -12.56 -13.28 3.97
N VAL A 129 -12.99 -12.32 3.18
CA VAL A 129 -12.44 -12.09 1.84
C VAL A 129 -11.03 -11.53 1.93
N LYS A 130 -10.13 -11.99 1.07
CA LYS A 130 -8.83 -11.38 0.82
C LYS A 130 -8.98 -10.48 -0.40
N PHE A 131 -9.20 -9.18 -0.16
CA PHE A 131 -9.31 -8.17 -1.21
C PHE A 131 -7.94 -7.54 -1.47
N GLY A 132 -7.39 -7.72 -2.65
CA GLY A 132 -6.02 -7.30 -2.98
C GLY A 132 -5.78 -5.80 -2.87
N MET A 133 -6.73 -4.92 -3.22
CA MET A 133 -6.49 -3.47 -3.13
C MET A 133 -6.21 -3.00 -1.70
N PRO A 134 -7.08 -3.25 -0.70
CA PRO A 134 -6.79 -2.86 0.67
C PRO A 134 -5.63 -3.67 1.28
N GLU A 135 -5.44 -4.92 0.88
CA GLU A 135 -4.33 -5.76 1.34
C GLU A 135 -2.98 -5.21 0.88
N ASN A 136 -2.84 -4.89 -0.40
CA ASN A 136 -1.62 -4.29 -0.97
C ASN A 136 -1.33 -2.90 -0.36
N TYR A 137 -2.38 -2.09 -0.18
CA TYR A 137 -2.28 -0.80 0.51
C TYR A 137 -1.79 -0.97 1.95
N ALA A 138 -2.37 -1.89 2.71
CA ALA A 138 -1.95 -2.16 4.08
C ALA A 138 -0.49 -2.62 4.13
N ALA A 139 -0.10 -3.58 3.30
CA ALA A 139 1.26 -4.11 3.22
C ALA A 139 2.28 -3.01 2.88
N SER A 140 2.02 -2.19 1.85
CA SER A 140 2.92 -1.12 1.44
C SER A 140 3.00 0.00 2.49
N THR A 141 1.88 0.38 3.10
CA THR A 141 1.83 1.45 4.11
C THR A 141 2.52 1.04 5.41
N LEU A 142 2.30 -0.18 5.89
CA LEU A 142 3.01 -0.74 7.04
C LEU A 142 4.51 -0.87 6.77
N GLY A 143 4.86 -1.36 5.58
CA GLY A 143 6.24 -1.47 5.15
C GLY A 143 6.95 -0.12 5.10
N TRP A 144 6.29 0.91 4.56
CA TRP A 144 6.80 2.27 4.56
C TRP A 144 6.96 2.82 5.98
N GLY A 145 5.94 2.66 6.83
CA GLY A 145 6.01 3.09 8.23
C GLY A 145 7.14 2.40 9.01
N TYR A 146 7.38 1.11 8.77
CA TYR A 146 8.49 0.40 9.38
C TYR A 146 9.84 0.88 8.85
N TYR A 147 9.97 1.13 7.56
CA TYR A 147 11.17 1.67 6.93
C TYR A 147 11.56 3.02 7.55
N GLU A 148 10.61 3.95 7.66
CA GLU A 148 10.87 5.31 8.17
C GLU A 148 11.10 5.35 9.69
N PHE A 149 10.37 4.54 10.43
CA PHE A 149 10.35 4.61 11.90
C PHE A 149 10.93 3.36 12.59
N ARG A 150 11.82 2.64 11.91
CA ARG A 150 12.44 1.39 12.41
C ARG A 150 12.97 1.52 13.84
N ASP A 151 13.63 2.62 14.16
CA ASP A 151 14.16 2.87 15.52
C ASP A 151 13.05 2.97 16.58
N SER A 152 11.88 3.46 16.21
CA SER A 152 10.73 3.54 17.11
C SER A 152 10.13 2.16 17.37
N TYR A 153 10.02 1.32 16.35
CA TYR A 153 9.61 -0.07 16.50
C TYR A 153 10.57 -0.84 17.40
N LYS A 154 11.88 -0.72 17.18
CA LYS A 154 12.91 -1.34 18.04
C LYS A 154 12.84 -0.86 19.47
N LYS A 155 12.73 0.44 19.70
CA LYS A 155 12.64 1.02 21.07
C LYS A 155 11.39 0.57 21.83
N THR A 156 10.33 0.26 21.12
CA THR A 156 9.06 -0.21 21.71
C THR A 156 8.97 -1.73 21.76
N GLY A 157 9.96 -2.47 21.21
CA GLY A 157 9.98 -3.93 21.13
C GLY A 157 8.91 -4.50 20.20
N GLN A 158 8.59 -3.77 19.14
CA GLN A 158 7.61 -4.17 18.13
C GLN A 158 8.23 -4.53 16.77
N ASP A 159 9.55 -4.50 16.64
CA ASP A 159 10.28 -4.82 15.43
C ASP A 159 10.03 -6.26 14.95
N ASP A 160 10.26 -7.26 15.78
CA ASP A 160 9.97 -8.67 15.43
C ASP A 160 8.51 -8.90 15.05
N HIS A 161 7.59 -8.17 15.68
CA HIS A 161 6.16 -8.33 15.41
C HIS A 161 5.78 -7.78 14.05
N ILE A 162 6.19 -6.55 13.75
CA ILE A 162 5.90 -5.95 12.46
C ILE A 162 6.63 -6.69 11.31
N GLU A 163 7.85 -7.19 11.55
CA GLU A 163 8.57 -8.00 10.55
C GLU A 163 7.83 -9.30 10.24
N THR A 164 7.26 -9.97 11.24
CA THR A 164 6.40 -11.15 11.02
C THR A 164 5.20 -10.80 10.14
N ILE A 165 4.49 -9.71 10.45
CA ILE A 165 3.33 -9.25 9.69
C ILE A 165 3.71 -8.89 8.25
N LEU A 166 4.82 -8.16 8.04
CA LEU A 166 5.28 -7.77 6.72
C LEU A 166 5.70 -8.98 5.86
N ARG A 167 6.39 -9.96 6.45
CA ARG A 167 6.70 -11.21 5.74
C ARG A 167 5.43 -11.93 5.33
N TYR A 168 4.48 -12.05 6.24
CA TYR A 168 3.22 -12.77 5.96
C TYR A 168 2.44 -12.15 4.81
N PHE A 169 2.39 -10.82 4.71
CA PHE A 169 1.83 -10.11 3.55
C PHE A 169 2.60 -10.41 2.26
N ASN A 170 3.92 -10.22 2.30
CA ASN A 170 4.73 -10.25 1.08
C ASN A 170 4.99 -11.67 0.58
N ASP A 171 5.06 -12.65 1.47
CA ASP A 171 5.11 -14.07 1.10
C ASP A 171 3.81 -14.50 0.37
N TYR A 172 2.67 -14.01 0.84
CA TYR A 172 1.40 -14.21 0.16
C TYR A 172 1.38 -13.54 -1.22
N LEU A 173 1.85 -12.30 -1.34
CA LEU A 173 1.91 -11.61 -2.63
C LEU A 173 2.82 -12.32 -3.63
N MET A 174 3.98 -12.81 -3.19
CA MET A 174 4.87 -13.61 -4.04
C MET A 174 4.24 -14.94 -4.43
N LYS A 175 3.61 -15.67 -3.49
CA LYS A 175 2.89 -16.92 -3.76
C LYS A 175 1.76 -16.71 -4.77
N CYS A 176 1.03 -15.62 -4.69
CA CYS A 176 -0.05 -15.27 -5.61
C CYS A 176 0.43 -14.78 -6.98
N THR A 177 1.73 -14.64 -7.20
CA THR A 177 2.33 -14.16 -8.46
C THR A 177 2.99 -15.32 -9.20
N PHE A 178 2.42 -15.70 -10.32
CA PHE A 178 2.86 -16.83 -11.14
C PHE A 178 3.77 -16.33 -12.27
N LEU A 179 5.03 -16.77 -12.25
CA LEU A 179 6.06 -16.36 -13.20
C LEU A 179 6.37 -17.50 -14.18
N ASP A 180 6.66 -17.16 -15.43
CA ASP A 180 7.21 -18.10 -16.39
C ASP A 180 8.71 -18.32 -16.20
N GLU A 181 9.32 -19.14 -17.06
CA GLU A 181 10.76 -19.45 -17.03
C GLU A 181 11.69 -18.24 -17.26
N ASN A 182 11.15 -17.14 -17.80
CA ASN A 182 11.86 -15.88 -18.04
C ASN A 182 11.68 -14.89 -16.87
N GLY A 183 10.87 -15.24 -15.87
CA GLY A 183 10.49 -14.36 -14.77
C GLY A 183 9.41 -13.34 -15.15
N GLU A 184 8.67 -13.57 -16.23
CA GLU A 184 7.55 -12.72 -16.63
C GLU A 184 6.25 -13.18 -15.94
N VAL A 185 5.41 -12.23 -15.53
CA VAL A 185 4.14 -12.54 -14.86
C VAL A 185 3.15 -13.11 -15.86
N VAL A 186 2.71 -14.32 -15.62
CA VAL A 186 1.64 -15.01 -16.35
C VAL A 186 0.27 -14.65 -15.78
N ALA A 187 0.16 -14.71 -14.45
CA ALA A 187 -1.07 -14.40 -13.71
C ALA A 187 -0.72 -13.91 -12.30
N HIS A 188 -1.62 -13.12 -11.71
CA HIS A 188 -1.55 -12.75 -10.29
C HIS A 188 -2.93 -12.90 -9.67
N CYS A 189 -3.01 -13.65 -8.56
CA CYS A 189 -4.25 -13.79 -7.81
C CYS A 189 -4.45 -12.54 -6.95
N TYR A 190 -5.50 -11.77 -7.25
CA TYR A 190 -5.76 -10.49 -6.59
C TYR A 190 -6.92 -10.54 -5.59
N GLN A 191 -7.65 -11.64 -5.53
CA GLN A 191 -8.73 -11.83 -4.54
C GLN A 191 -9.01 -13.30 -4.31
N VAL A 192 -9.30 -13.67 -3.07
CA VAL A 192 -9.81 -14.99 -2.69
C VAL A 192 -11.06 -14.83 -1.84
N GLY A 193 -12.13 -15.52 -2.25
CA GLY A 193 -13.46 -15.38 -1.68
C GLY A 193 -14.37 -14.46 -2.50
N ASP A 194 -15.67 -14.67 -2.40
CA ASP A 194 -16.73 -13.85 -3.04
C ASP A 194 -17.42 -13.01 -1.96
N GLY A 195 -17.40 -11.68 -2.11
CA GLY A 195 -17.91 -10.77 -1.11
C GLY A 195 -19.40 -10.94 -0.78
N ASP A 196 -20.23 -11.31 -1.76
CA ASP A 196 -21.67 -11.48 -1.51
C ASP A 196 -21.95 -12.76 -0.72
N ILE A 197 -21.18 -13.82 -0.95
CA ILE A 197 -21.27 -15.07 -0.17
C ILE A 197 -20.77 -14.83 1.24
N ASP A 198 -19.62 -14.19 1.36
CA ASP A 198 -18.94 -13.95 2.63
C ASP A 198 -19.78 -13.06 3.55
N HIS A 199 -20.26 -11.91 3.07
CA HIS A 199 -21.04 -10.98 3.88
C HIS A 199 -22.42 -11.52 4.29
N ALA A 200 -22.85 -12.64 3.74
CA ALA A 200 -24.04 -13.36 4.18
C ALA A 200 -23.74 -14.35 5.32
N TYR A 201 -22.46 -14.54 5.67
CA TYR A 201 -22.00 -15.49 6.68
C TYR A 201 -21.41 -14.75 7.89
N TRP A 202 -21.70 -15.24 9.09
CA TRP A 202 -21.18 -14.68 10.33
C TRP A 202 -20.71 -15.80 11.27
N ASN A 203 -19.43 -16.07 11.27
CA ASN A 203 -18.80 -17.05 12.17
C ASN A 203 -17.29 -16.81 12.25
N SER A 204 -16.59 -17.63 13.04
CA SER A 204 -15.12 -17.66 13.09
C SER A 204 -14.52 -18.21 11.80
N PRO A 205 -13.42 -17.64 11.31
CA PRO A 205 -12.76 -18.13 10.10
C PRO A 205 -12.20 -19.55 10.22
N GLU A 206 -11.91 -20.01 11.42
CA GLU A 206 -11.41 -21.37 11.68
C GLU A 206 -12.43 -22.48 11.39
N VAL A 207 -13.72 -22.13 11.35
CA VAL A 207 -14.83 -23.10 11.09
C VAL A 207 -15.61 -22.77 9.82
N ASP A 208 -15.13 -21.81 9.06
CA ASP A 208 -15.73 -21.41 7.79
C ASP A 208 -15.56 -22.53 6.74
N THR A 209 -16.62 -22.76 5.97
CA THR A 209 -16.68 -23.73 4.88
C THR A 209 -17.29 -23.15 3.61
N MET A 210 -17.35 -21.84 3.48
CA MET A 210 -17.89 -21.16 2.31
C MET A 210 -17.07 -21.48 1.05
N ALA A 211 -17.72 -21.35 -0.11
CA ALA A 211 -17.01 -21.37 -1.37
C ALA A 211 -16.07 -20.15 -1.44
N ARG A 212 -14.82 -20.37 -1.79
CA ARG A 212 -13.78 -19.34 -1.89
C ARG A 212 -13.12 -19.38 -3.27
N PRO A 213 -13.77 -18.83 -4.29
CA PRO A 213 -13.17 -18.72 -5.61
C PRO A 213 -11.92 -17.84 -5.56
N ALA A 214 -10.96 -18.15 -6.41
CA ALA A 214 -9.78 -17.30 -6.61
C ALA A 214 -9.91 -16.50 -7.91
N PHE A 215 -9.57 -15.22 -7.84
CA PHE A 215 -9.68 -14.30 -8.96
C PHE A 215 -8.30 -13.82 -9.40
N PHE A 216 -7.99 -14.01 -10.67
CA PHE A 216 -6.70 -13.74 -11.27
C PHE A 216 -6.81 -12.61 -12.29
N LEU A 217 -5.82 -11.73 -12.31
CA LEU A 217 -5.52 -10.89 -13.45
C LEU A 217 -4.52 -11.61 -14.38
N THR A 218 -4.61 -11.31 -15.66
CA THR A 218 -3.78 -11.89 -16.73
C THR A 218 -3.49 -10.82 -17.79
N GLY A 219 -2.67 -11.13 -18.79
CA GLY A 219 -2.38 -10.21 -19.89
C GLY A 219 -3.64 -9.72 -20.64
N ASP A 220 -4.71 -10.52 -20.67
CA ASP A 220 -6.00 -10.12 -21.26
C ASP A 220 -6.84 -9.21 -20.36
N LYS A 221 -6.59 -9.26 -19.04
CA LYS A 221 -7.23 -8.43 -18.01
C LYS A 221 -6.17 -7.94 -17.02
N PRO A 222 -5.34 -6.98 -17.38
CA PRO A 222 -4.12 -6.65 -16.63
C PRO A 222 -4.34 -5.93 -15.31
N GLN A 223 -5.47 -5.26 -15.08
CA GLN A 223 -5.84 -4.58 -13.82
C GLN A 223 -4.65 -3.87 -13.18
N THR A 224 -4.25 -2.75 -13.78
CA THR A 224 -2.99 -2.05 -13.51
C THR A 224 -2.86 -1.58 -12.06
N ASP A 225 -3.96 -1.18 -11.43
CA ASP A 225 -4.05 -0.77 -10.03
C ASP A 225 -3.62 -1.90 -9.08
N TYR A 226 -4.16 -3.10 -9.24
CA TYR A 226 -3.80 -4.25 -8.40
C TYR A 226 -2.34 -4.67 -8.55
N VAL A 227 -1.88 -4.82 -9.79
CA VAL A 227 -0.53 -5.33 -10.03
C VAL A 227 0.54 -4.33 -9.62
N ALA A 228 0.26 -3.03 -9.80
CA ALA A 228 1.18 -1.99 -9.39
C ALA A 228 1.24 -1.81 -7.86
N SER A 229 0.10 -1.87 -7.17
CA SER A 229 0.09 -1.78 -5.71
C SER A 229 0.82 -2.96 -5.06
N ALA A 230 0.69 -4.18 -5.60
CA ALA A 230 1.48 -5.34 -5.15
C ALA A 230 2.98 -5.15 -5.40
N ALA A 231 3.35 -4.61 -6.57
CA ALA A 231 4.76 -4.28 -6.89
C ALA A 231 5.36 -3.29 -5.89
N ALA A 232 4.60 -2.27 -5.49
CA ALA A 232 5.04 -1.29 -4.50
C ALA A 232 5.31 -1.94 -3.14
N SER A 233 4.42 -2.81 -2.66
CA SER A 233 4.62 -3.52 -1.39
C SER A 233 5.90 -4.34 -1.39
N LEU A 234 6.12 -5.14 -2.43
CA LEU A 234 7.30 -5.98 -2.57
C LEU A 234 8.59 -5.17 -2.74
N ALA A 235 8.54 -4.00 -3.40
CA ALA A 235 9.68 -3.09 -3.48
C ALA A 235 10.05 -2.52 -2.11
N ILE A 236 9.08 -2.09 -1.32
CA ILE A 236 9.31 -1.59 0.05
C ILE A 236 9.84 -2.71 0.96
N ASN A 237 9.32 -3.92 0.78
CA ASN A 237 9.78 -5.11 1.51
C ASN A 237 11.29 -5.36 1.32
N TYR A 238 11.81 -5.17 0.12
CA TYR A 238 13.25 -5.20 -0.14
C TYR A 238 14.03 -4.27 0.81
N LEU A 239 13.60 -3.02 0.95
CA LEU A 239 14.28 -2.05 1.82
C LEU A 239 14.23 -2.46 3.30
N ASN A 240 13.18 -3.12 3.70
CA ASN A 240 13.01 -3.57 5.08
C ASN A 240 13.91 -4.75 5.45
N PHE A 241 14.22 -5.63 4.50
CA PHE A 241 14.91 -6.87 4.78
C PHE A 241 16.31 -7.01 4.15
N LYS A 242 16.73 -6.10 3.27
CA LYS A 242 18.02 -6.20 2.53
C LYS A 242 19.25 -6.33 3.42
N ASP A 243 19.23 -5.83 4.64
CA ASP A 243 20.34 -5.85 5.57
C ASP A 243 20.30 -7.04 6.54
N THR A 244 19.14 -7.67 6.74
CA THR A 244 18.91 -8.77 7.68
C THR A 244 18.69 -10.11 6.98
N ASP A 245 18.10 -10.09 5.79
CA ASP A 245 17.80 -11.26 4.97
C ASP A 245 17.90 -10.90 3.48
N PRO A 246 19.14 -10.77 2.95
CA PRO A 246 19.38 -10.24 1.61
C PRO A 246 18.83 -11.13 0.49
N ASP A 247 18.80 -12.44 0.67
CA ASP A 247 18.27 -13.37 -0.34
C ASP A 247 16.75 -13.23 -0.47
N TYR A 248 16.04 -13.19 0.63
CA TYR A 248 14.61 -12.92 0.68
C TYR A 248 14.26 -11.54 0.10
N ALA A 249 15.02 -10.54 0.49
CA ALA A 249 14.83 -9.19 -0.04
C ALA A 249 15.06 -9.13 -1.55
N ALA A 250 16.11 -9.76 -2.07
CA ALA A 250 16.38 -9.82 -3.50
C ALA A 250 15.22 -10.49 -4.26
N GLN A 251 14.71 -11.60 -3.76
CA GLN A 251 13.55 -12.28 -4.32
C GLN A 251 12.34 -11.33 -4.37
N SER A 252 12.05 -10.63 -3.27
CA SER A 252 10.95 -9.67 -3.19
C SER A 252 11.09 -8.56 -4.24
N LEU A 253 12.30 -8.05 -4.46
CA LEU A 253 12.57 -7.02 -5.47
C LEU A 253 12.41 -7.56 -6.90
N ASP A 254 12.79 -8.80 -7.16
CA ASP A 254 12.62 -9.41 -8.48
C ASP A 254 11.13 -9.57 -8.82
N TYR A 255 10.31 -10.02 -7.87
CA TYR A 255 8.86 -10.05 -8.04
C TYR A 255 8.26 -8.63 -8.22
N ALA A 256 8.73 -7.64 -7.45
CA ALA A 256 8.29 -6.26 -7.62
C ALA A 256 8.56 -5.73 -9.03
N LYS A 257 9.76 -6.00 -9.57
CA LYS A 257 10.12 -5.60 -10.94
C LYS A 257 9.29 -6.34 -11.99
N ALA A 258 9.05 -7.65 -11.81
CA ALA A 258 8.23 -8.44 -12.70
C ALA A 258 6.79 -7.91 -12.77
N LEU A 259 6.16 -7.66 -11.63
CA LEU A 259 4.83 -7.07 -11.54
C LEU A 259 4.76 -5.66 -12.15
N PHE A 260 5.75 -4.81 -11.88
CA PHE A 260 5.80 -3.48 -12.49
C PHE A 260 6.01 -3.56 -14.01
N GLN A 261 6.88 -4.46 -14.49
CA GLN A 261 7.07 -4.68 -15.92
C GLN A 261 5.79 -5.19 -16.58
N PHE A 262 5.05 -6.06 -15.92
CA PHE A 262 3.73 -6.49 -16.38
C PHE A 262 2.77 -5.30 -16.50
N ALA A 263 2.67 -4.46 -15.45
CA ALA A 263 1.86 -3.24 -15.49
C ALA A 263 2.28 -2.28 -16.61
N LYS A 264 3.58 -2.21 -16.92
CA LYS A 264 4.15 -1.35 -17.96
C LYS A 264 3.84 -1.86 -19.37
N SER A 265 3.97 -3.16 -19.62
CA SER A 265 3.92 -3.76 -20.95
C SER A 265 2.51 -4.05 -21.46
N HIS A 266 1.51 -4.08 -20.60
CA HIS A 266 0.12 -4.29 -20.98
C HIS A 266 -0.66 -2.99 -21.10
N GLU A 267 -1.82 -3.04 -21.77
CA GLU A 267 -2.74 -1.91 -21.83
C GLU A 267 -3.15 -1.49 -20.40
N LYS A 268 -3.11 -0.17 -20.16
CA LYS A 268 -3.50 0.34 -18.83
C LYS A 268 -4.99 0.15 -18.61
N GLN A 269 -5.34 -0.62 -17.60
CA GLN A 269 -6.71 -0.97 -17.31
C GLN A 269 -6.96 -0.86 -15.81
N LEU A 270 -8.04 -0.19 -15.47
CA LEU A 270 -8.58 -0.17 -14.13
C LEU A 270 -9.27 -1.50 -13.84
N SER A 271 -9.23 -1.96 -12.60
CA SER A 271 -10.03 -3.11 -12.15
C SER A 271 -11.51 -2.85 -12.42
N ASP A 272 -12.14 -3.70 -13.23
CA ASP A 272 -13.50 -3.44 -13.73
C ASP A 272 -14.60 -3.92 -12.80
N ASN A 273 -14.27 -4.51 -11.67
CA ASN A 273 -15.20 -5.04 -10.67
C ASN A 273 -16.16 -6.14 -11.18
N ALA A 274 -16.06 -6.53 -12.43
CA ALA A 274 -16.98 -7.51 -13.00
C ALA A 274 -16.75 -8.90 -12.42
N ASP A 275 -15.52 -9.23 -12.10
CA ASP A 275 -15.14 -10.55 -11.59
C ASP A 275 -15.18 -10.62 -10.06
N GLY A 276 -14.12 -10.17 -9.39
CA GLY A 276 -13.91 -10.38 -7.95
C GLY A 276 -14.55 -9.33 -7.03
N PRO A 277 -14.06 -8.08 -7.02
CA PRO A 277 -14.42 -7.12 -5.98
C PRO A 277 -15.85 -6.56 -6.12
N LYS A 278 -16.44 -6.60 -7.31
CA LYS A 278 -17.77 -6.06 -7.59
C LYS A 278 -17.88 -4.61 -7.10
N SER A 279 -18.76 -4.34 -6.12
CA SER A 279 -18.98 -2.99 -5.56
C SER A 279 -18.16 -2.71 -4.29
N TYR A 280 -17.33 -3.64 -3.81
CA TYR A 280 -16.64 -3.49 -2.52
C TYR A 280 -15.45 -2.55 -2.61
N TYR A 281 -14.50 -2.82 -3.51
CA TYR A 281 -13.29 -2.01 -3.68
C TYR A 281 -13.14 -1.55 -5.13
N VAL A 282 -13.96 -0.59 -5.50
CA VAL A 282 -13.97 0.03 -6.82
C VAL A 282 -12.90 1.11 -6.85
N SER A 283 -11.76 0.83 -7.47
CA SER A 283 -10.74 1.84 -7.71
C SER A 283 -11.24 2.89 -8.71
N SER A 284 -10.93 4.15 -8.47
CA SER A 284 -11.30 5.27 -9.34
C SER A 284 -10.22 5.64 -10.36
N LYS A 285 -9.00 5.14 -10.17
CA LYS A 285 -7.81 5.42 -10.97
C LYS A 285 -6.76 4.32 -10.74
N TRP A 286 -5.83 4.18 -11.65
CA TRP A 286 -4.69 3.25 -11.55
C TRP A 286 -3.35 4.00 -11.57
N GLU A 287 -3.37 5.26 -11.94
CA GLU A 287 -2.18 6.07 -12.16
C GLU A 287 -1.38 6.29 -10.89
N ASP A 288 -2.05 6.44 -9.78
CA ASP A 288 -1.44 6.66 -8.48
C ASP A 288 -0.73 5.39 -7.95
N ASP A 289 -1.34 4.21 -8.08
CA ASP A 289 -0.70 2.94 -7.75
C ASP A 289 0.52 2.66 -8.64
N TYR A 290 0.39 2.94 -9.94
CA TYR A 290 1.48 2.79 -10.90
C TYR A 290 2.65 3.72 -10.56
N CYS A 291 2.36 4.98 -10.26
CA CYS A 291 3.37 5.95 -9.85
C CYS A 291 3.96 5.63 -8.48
N TRP A 292 3.17 5.06 -7.56
CA TRP A 292 3.62 4.60 -6.26
C TRP A 292 4.69 3.52 -6.39
N ALA A 293 4.43 2.50 -7.19
CA ALA A 293 5.41 1.46 -7.48
C ALA A 293 6.67 2.01 -8.16
N ALA A 294 6.49 2.87 -9.18
CA ALA A 294 7.61 3.48 -9.90
C ALA A 294 8.50 4.33 -8.99
N ALA A 295 7.91 5.10 -8.07
CA ALA A 295 8.65 5.93 -7.13
C ALA A 295 9.53 5.09 -6.19
N TRP A 296 9.00 4.00 -5.65
CA TRP A 296 9.77 3.08 -4.82
C TRP A 296 10.87 2.35 -5.58
N LEU A 297 10.57 1.85 -6.77
CA LEU A 297 11.56 1.19 -7.61
C LEU A 297 12.68 2.16 -8.01
N PHE A 298 12.37 3.42 -8.29
CA PHE A 298 13.38 4.43 -8.51
C PHE A 298 14.21 4.69 -7.24
N LYS A 299 13.58 4.85 -6.07
CA LYS A 299 14.28 5.06 -4.78
C LYS A 299 15.29 3.94 -4.50
N ILE A 300 14.92 2.71 -4.86
CA ILE A 300 15.75 1.52 -4.63
C ILE A 300 16.88 1.39 -5.64
N THR A 301 16.59 1.56 -6.93
CA THR A 301 17.51 1.22 -8.03
C THR A 301 18.32 2.41 -8.53
N GLY A 302 17.80 3.62 -8.39
CA GLY A 302 18.33 4.82 -9.03
C GLY A 302 18.17 4.84 -10.55
N ASP A 303 17.38 3.92 -11.13
CA ASP A 303 17.12 3.87 -12.57
C ASP A 303 16.06 4.90 -12.94
N GLU A 304 16.49 5.93 -13.68
CA GLU A 304 15.64 7.04 -14.11
C GLU A 304 14.49 6.62 -15.03
N SER A 305 14.54 5.42 -15.60
CA SER A 305 13.44 4.91 -16.43
C SER A 305 12.12 4.81 -15.64
N TYR A 306 12.18 4.55 -14.32
CA TYR A 306 11.00 4.56 -13.46
C TYR A 306 10.40 5.97 -13.30
N LEU A 307 11.20 7.01 -13.25
CA LEU A 307 10.70 8.38 -13.22
C LEU A 307 10.00 8.78 -14.51
N GLN A 308 10.51 8.30 -15.66
CA GLN A 308 9.88 8.54 -16.95
C GLN A 308 8.45 7.96 -17.02
N GLU A 309 8.19 6.90 -16.24
CA GLU A 309 6.84 6.32 -16.13
C GLU A 309 5.90 7.18 -15.26
N ILE A 310 6.44 7.97 -14.34
CA ILE A 310 5.63 8.83 -13.47
C ILE A 310 5.20 10.12 -14.20
N TYR A 311 6.08 10.70 -14.99
CA TYR A 311 5.86 12.02 -15.60
C TYR A 311 4.56 12.17 -16.39
N PRO A 312 4.09 11.20 -17.19
CA PRO A 312 2.85 11.33 -17.95
C PRO A 312 1.59 11.41 -17.06
N TYR A 313 1.64 10.82 -15.89
CA TYR A 313 0.48 10.63 -15.01
C TYR A 313 0.51 11.51 -13.77
N TYR A 314 1.65 12.11 -13.48
CA TYR A 314 1.79 12.98 -12.32
C TYR A 314 0.97 14.24 -12.51
N ASP A 315 -0.23 14.20 -12.00
CA ASP A 315 -1.10 15.36 -11.95
C ASP A 315 -1.00 16.05 -10.60
N TYR A 316 -0.11 17.00 -10.53
CA TYR A 316 0.14 17.81 -9.35
C TYR A 316 -1.07 18.64 -8.91
N TYR A 317 -2.04 18.83 -9.82
CA TYR A 317 -3.17 19.75 -9.62
C TYR A 317 -4.52 19.07 -9.52
N ALA A 318 -4.68 17.90 -10.12
CA ALA A 318 -5.97 17.22 -10.17
C ALA A 318 -6.36 16.63 -8.82
N ALA A 319 -5.40 16.51 -7.91
CA ALA A 319 -5.73 16.13 -6.56
C ALA A 319 -5.93 17.38 -5.70
N PRO A 320 -7.15 17.86 -5.48
CA PRO A 320 -7.42 18.43 -4.19
C PRO A 320 -7.15 17.28 -3.23
N CYS A 321 -5.92 17.18 -2.77
CA CYS A 321 -5.49 16.45 -1.61
C CYS A 321 -6.54 15.52 -1.03
N TYR A 322 -6.78 14.40 -1.72
CA TYR A 322 -7.54 13.36 -1.08
C TYR A 322 -6.66 12.72 -0.01
N VAL A 323 -7.25 12.16 0.99
CA VAL A 323 -6.52 11.45 2.03
C VAL A 323 -5.82 10.26 1.41
N TYR A 324 -4.53 10.06 1.72
CA TYR A 324 -3.79 8.87 1.37
C TYR A 324 -4.54 7.61 1.83
N CYS A 325 -4.96 6.80 0.89
CA CYS A 325 -5.76 5.60 1.14
C CYS A 325 -5.61 4.62 -0.04
N TRP A 326 -6.22 3.44 0.08
CA TRP A 326 -6.18 2.40 -0.96
C TRP A 326 -6.65 2.89 -2.36
N ASN A 327 -7.47 3.92 -2.43
CA ASN A 327 -7.99 4.51 -3.68
C ASN A 327 -7.27 5.81 -4.08
N ASP A 328 -6.28 6.26 -3.33
CA ASP A 328 -5.50 7.45 -3.65
C ASP A 328 -4.11 7.43 -2.97
N MET A 329 -3.09 7.06 -3.74
CA MET A 329 -1.71 6.96 -3.29
C MET A 329 -0.88 8.22 -3.58
N TRP A 330 -1.44 9.25 -4.20
CA TRP A 330 -0.69 10.43 -4.68
C TRP A 330 0.11 11.14 -3.60
N ASN A 331 -0.43 11.31 -2.40
CA ASN A 331 0.31 11.94 -1.31
C ASN A 331 1.56 11.12 -0.92
N GLY A 332 1.48 9.79 -1.01
CA GLY A 332 2.63 8.90 -0.82
C GLY A 332 3.69 9.10 -1.91
N VAL A 333 3.27 9.12 -3.18
CA VAL A 333 4.16 9.40 -4.32
C VAL A 333 4.91 10.72 -4.12
N GLN A 334 4.20 11.78 -3.73
CA GLN A 334 4.78 13.10 -3.47
C GLN A 334 5.80 13.07 -2.32
N CYS A 335 5.52 12.34 -1.24
CA CYS A 335 6.46 12.20 -0.13
C CYS A 335 7.76 11.52 -0.58
N ILE A 336 7.67 10.41 -1.29
CA ILE A 336 8.86 9.67 -1.75
C ILE A 336 9.67 10.48 -2.74
N LEU A 337 9.03 11.18 -3.68
CA LEU A 337 9.73 12.06 -4.61
C LEU A 337 10.38 13.26 -3.89
N GLY A 338 9.74 13.79 -2.85
CA GLY A 338 10.29 14.83 -1.99
C GLY A 338 11.58 14.38 -1.30
N GLU A 339 11.56 13.21 -0.67
CA GLU A 339 12.74 12.61 -0.03
C GLU A 339 13.88 12.36 -1.01
N ILE A 340 13.59 11.78 -2.17
CA ILE A 340 14.59 11.53 -3.20
C ILE A 340 15.24 12.84 -3.67
N SER A 341 14.46 13.91 -3.75
CA SER A 341 14.95 15.24 -4.13
C SER A 341 15.89 15.83 -3.09
N GLU A 342 15.69 15.55 -1.81
CA GLU A 342 16.59 15.97 -0.73
C GLU A 342 17.89 15.16 -0.71
N ASP A 343 17.83 13.86 -0.93
CA ASP A 343 18.97 12.96 -0.92
C ASP A 343 19.90 13.17 -2.13
N LYS A 344 19.36 13.62 -3.24
CA LYS A 344 20.09 13.95 -4.47
C LYS A 344 19.86 15.41 -4.85
N PRO A 345 20.36 16.37 -4.05
CA PRO A 345 20.18 17.76 -4.38
C PRO A 345 20.80 18.05 -5.76
N ALA A 346 20.01 18.66 -6.62
CA ALA A 346 20.45 19.11 -7.92
C ALA A 346 21.73 19.94 -7.80
N LYS A 347 22.54 19.97 -8.83
CA LYS A 347 23.58 20.98 -8.98
C LYS A 347 22.91 22.34 -8.90
N GLU A 348 23.64 23.34 -8.38
CA GLU A 348 23.10 24.69 -8.23
C GLU A 348 22.45 25.16 -9.53
N GLY A 349 21.12 25.35 -9.53
CA GLY A 349 20.31 25.70 -10.69
C GLY A 349 19.72 24.55 -11.52
N GLU A 350 20.01 23.28 -11.16
CA GLU A 350 19.38 22.10 -11.79
C GLU A 350 18.48 21.41 -10.76
N HIS A 351 17.24 21.19 -11.10
CA HIS A 351 16.37 20.33 -10.32
C HIS A 351 16.56 18.87 -10.74
N VAL A 352 16.50 17.95 -9.79
CA VAL A 352 16.68 16.52 -10.03
C VAL A 352 15.67 16.00 -11.07
N TYR A 353 14.54 16.68 -11.21
CA TYR A 353 13.44 16.32 -12.12
C TYR A 353 12.99 17.53 -12.96
N PRO A 354 13.77 17.95 -13.99
CA PRO A 354 13.44 19.12 -14.80
C PRO A 354 12.03 19.05 -15.40
N GLN A 355 11.60 17.88 -15.86
CA GLN A 355 10.27 17.69 -16.46
C GLN A 355 9.14 17.88 -15.45
N PHE A 356 9.34 17.49 -14.21
CA PHE A 356 8.40 17.75 -13.12
C PHE A 356 8.20 19.26 -12.93
N ILE A 357 9.31 19.98 -12.94
CA ILE A 357 9.30 21.43 -12.72
C ILE A 357 8.74 22.17 -13.91
N GLU A 358 9.00 21.72 -15.15
CA GLU A 358 8.41 22.34 -16.34
C GLU A 358 6.91 22.15 -16.39
N LYS A 359 6.41 20.91 -16.21
CA LYS A 359 4.98 20.66 -16.09
C LYS A 359 4.35 21.47 -14.95
N TYR A 360 5.07 21.60 -13.89
CA TYR A 360 4.67 22.35 -12.73
C TYR A 360 4.59 23.86 -13.01
N LYS A 361 5.58 24.42 -13.69
CA LYS A 361 5.56 25.82 -14.11
C LYS A 361 4.41 26.13 -15.05
N GLU A 362 4.19 25.28 -16.07
CA GLU A 362 3.04 25.42 -16.98
C GLU A 362 1.70 25.40 -16.24
N ALA A 363 1.60 24.61 -15.20
CA ALA A 363 0.38 24.53 -14.43
C ALA A 363 0.31 25.67 -13.40
N ALA A 364 1.44 26.11 -12.80
CA ALA A 364 1.52 27.25 -11.92
C ALA A 364 1.14 28.57 -12.62
N GLU A 365 1.47 28.71 -13.90
CA GLU A 365 1.00 29.84 -14.73
C GLU A 365 -0.53 29.88 -14.87
N LYS A 366 -1.21 28.73 -14.69
CA LYS A 366 -2.67 28.60 -14.74
C LYS A 366 -3.33 28.63 -13.35
N SER A 367 -2.56 28.62 -12.28
CA SER A 367 -3.02 28.53 -10.89
C SER A 367 -2.53 29.75 -10.09
N PRO A 368 -3.31 30.22 -9.08
CA PRO A 368 -2.86 31.26 -8.16
C PRO A 368 -1.75 30.81 -7.18
N TYR A 369 -1.21 29.61 -7.34
CA TYR A 369 -0.18 29.05 -6.46
C TYR A 369 1.18 29.11 -7.16
N GLU A 370 2.02 30.07 -6.75
CA GLU A 370 3.38 30.20 -7.21
C GLU A 370 4.26 29.11 -6.57
N GLU A 371 5.18 28.53 -7.36
CA GLU A 371 6.27 27.65 -6.97
C GLU A 371 6.02 26.71 -5.77
N MET A 372 5.42 25.55 -6.00
CA MET A 372 5.39 24.48 -5.00
C MET A 372 6.31 23.34 -5.45
N ASP A 373 7.13 22.82 -4.58
CA ASP A 373 7.81 21.54 -4.72
C ASP A 373 6.93 20.40 -4.16
N CYS A 374 7.41 19.16 -4.19
CA CYS A 374 6.65 18.02 -3.68
C CYS A 374 6.31 18.19 -2.19
N TRP A 375 7.23 18.73 -1.39
CA TRP A 375 6.99 19.00 0.02
C TRP A 375 5.94 20.09 0.25
N ALA A 376 5.94 21.12 -0.58
CA ALA A 376 4.91 22.16 -0.51
C ALA A 376 3.52 21.62 -0.81
N SER A 377 3.39 20.66 -1.73
CA SER A 377 2.14 19.95 -1.98
C SER A 377 1.65 19.18 -0.77
N VAL A 378 2.53 18.39 -0.17
CA VAL A 378 2.23 17.64 1.06
C VAL A 378 1.82 18.60 2.18
N ALA A 379 2.58 19.67 2.38
CA ALA A 379 2.26 20.69 3.39
C ALA A 379 0.90 21.35 3.14
N LYS A 380 0.57 21.64 1.89
CA LYS A 380 -0.74 22.19 1.52
C LYS A 380 -1.87 21.19 1.78
N ALA A 381 -1.66 19.91 1.45
CA ALA A 381 -2.60 18.85 1.74
C ALA A 381 -2.92 18.81 3.23
N ILE A 382 -1.89 18.66 4.05
CA ILE A 382 -2.01 18.63 5.52
C ILE A 382 -2.70 19.89 6.05
N THR A 383 -2.29 21.08 5.58
CA THR A 383 -2.89 22.35 6.02
C THR A 383 -4.37 22.45 5.64
N THR A 384 -4.74 22.00 4.43
CA THR A 384 -6.13 21.99 3.98
C THR A 384 -7.00 21.11 4.85
N TYR A 385 -6.49 19.93 5.22
CA TYR A 385 -7.19 19.03 6.14
C TYR A 385 -7.28 19.61 7.55
N MET A 386 -6.16 20.05 8.11
CA MET A 386 -6.09 20.58 9.48
C MET A 386 -6.94 21.85 9.68
N THR A 387 -7.16 22.63 8.64
CA THR A 387 -7.99 23.86 8.70
C THR A 387 -9.48 23.61 8.38
N GLY A 388 -9.87 22.38 8.14
CA GLY A 388 -11.25 22.01 7.81
C GLY A 388 -11.68 22.44 6.41
N GLY A 389 -10.74 22.68 5.49
CA GLY A 389 -11.04 23.09 4.11
C GLY A 389 -11.75 22.02 3.29
N VAL A 390 -11.58 20.75 3.64
CA VAL A 390 -12.19 19.58 2.97
C VAL A 390 -13.12 18.79 3.89
N GLY A 391 -12.98 18.93 5.20
CA GLY A 391 -13.76 18.20 6.20
C GLY A 391 -14.06 19.05 7.42
N THR A 392 -14.35 18.41 8.53
CA THR A 392 -14.72 19.07 9.78
C THR A 392 -13.80 18.64 10.91
N ILE A 393 -13.28 19.60 11.67
CA ILE A 393 -12.59 19.29 12.91
C ILE A 393 -13.64 19.03 13.99
N THR A 394 -13.60 17.85 14.59
CA THR A 394 -14.52 17.49 15.67
C THR A 394 -14.17 18.25 16.95
N PRO A 395 -15.10 18.34 17.94
CA PRO A 395 -14.82 18.98 19.23
C PRO A 395 -13.63 18.35 19.99
N ALA A 396 -13.30 17.08 19.71
CA ALA A 396 -12.16 16.38 20.29
C ALA A 396 -10.85 16.61 19.53
N GLY A 397 -10.86 17.42 18.45
CA GLY A 397 -9.69 17.74 17.65
C GLY A 397 -9.38 16.75 16.53
N TYR A 398 -10.24 15.78 16.29
CA TYR A 398 -10.08 14.83 15.16
C TYR A 398 -10.62 15.45 13.87
N PHE A 399 -9.99 15.08 12.75
CA PHE A 399 -10.48 15.42 11.43
C PHE A 399 -11.56 14.43 10.98
N TRP A 400 -12.72 14.94 10.59
CA TRP A 400 -13.81 14.12 10.06
C TRP A 400 -14.06 14.50 8.59
N LEU A 401 -13.87 13.55 7.69
CA LEU A 401 -13.98 13.76 6.26
C LEU A 401 -15.36 13.34 5.72
N ASN A 402 -15.86 12.19 6.12
CA ASN A 402 -17.10 11.63 5.60
C ASN A 402 -17.77 10.66 6.58
N THR A 403 -18.90 10.08 6.16
CA THR A 403 -19.73 9.19 6.98
C THR A 403 -19.27 7.73 7.03
N TRP A 404 -18.16 7.39 6.40
CA TRP A 404 -17.67 6.01 6.36
C TRP A 404 -17.10 5.50 7.68
N GLY A 405 -17.28 6.16 8.76
CA GLY A 405 -17.02 5.64 10.11
C GLY A 405 -15.64 5.01 10.36
N SER A 406 -14.71 5.13 9.44
CA SER A 406 -13.39 4.55 9.51
C SER A 406 -12.39 5.55 10.09
N ALA A 407 -11.67 5.17 11.13
CA ALA A 407 -10.62 5.99 11.73
C ALA A 407 -9.43 6.27 10.80
N ARG A 408 -9.33 5.62 9.65
CA ARG A 408 -8.23 5.80 8.70
C ARG A 408 -8.16 7.21 8.07
N TYR A 409 -9.19 7.99 8.21
CA TYR A 409 -9.23 9.38 7.74
C TYR A 409 -9.02 10.41 8.86
N ASN A 410 -8.76 9.97 10.07
CA ASN A 410 -8.66 10.85 11.23
C ASN A 410 -7.23 10.97 11.75
#